data_53a87da87e482450178f610e7d4ca664
#
_entry.id   53a87da87e482450178f610e7d4ca664
#
_cell.length_a   1.000
_cell.length_b   1.000
_cell.length_c   1.000
_cell.angle_alpha   90.00
_cell.angle_beta   90.00
_cell.angle_gamma   90.00
#
_symmetry.space_group_name_H-M   'P 1'
#
loop_
_entity.id
_entity.type
_entity.pdbx_description
1 polymer ?
#
loop_
_entity_poly.entity_id
_entity_poly.type
_entity_poly.pdbx_seq_one_letter_code
_entity_poly.pdbx_strand_id
1 'polypeptide(L)' 'MEIKEIRALTGLSQANFGKKNNIPVRTIQDWETEKRNPPAYVIELLEFRVRYDIEQEQI' A
#
# COMPACT_ATOMS: atom_id res chain seq x y z
N MET A 1 -8.35 0.71 7.52
CA MET A 1 -6.88 0.53 7.71
C MET A 1 -6.15 1.58 6.89
N GLU A 2 -5.13 2.20 7.44
CA GLU A 2 -4.39 3.23 6.72
C GLU A 2 -3.34 2.62 5.79
N ILE A 3 -2.96 3.38 4.78
CA ILE A 3 -1.98 2.92 3.79
C ILE A 3 -0.65 2.50 4.43
N LYS A 4 -0.21 3.24 5.44
CA LYS A 4 1.04 2.92 6.14
C LYS A 4 0.97 1.55 6.82
N GLU A 5 -0.18 1.22 7.39
CA GLU A 5 -0.39 -0.08 8.03
C GLU A 5 -0.39 -1.20 6.99
N ILE A 6 -1.04 -0.95 5.85
CA ILE A 6 -1.08 -1.93 4.76
C ILE A 6 0.33 -2.20 4.26
N ARG A 7 1.11 -1.15 4.04
CA ARG A 7 2.50 -1.31 3.61
C ARG A 7 3.33 -2.05 4.66
N ALA A 8 3.11 -1.75 5.94
CA ALA A 8 3.83 -2.42 7.02
C ALA A 8 3.62 -3.93 7.01
N LEU A 9 2.44 -4.39 6.61
CA LEU A 9 2.17 -5.82 6.50
C LEU A 9 3.07 -6.51 5.48
N THR A 10 3.52 -5.78 4.46
CA THR A 10 4.35 -6.35 3.40
C THR A 10 5.84 -6.34 3.74
N GLY A 11 6.26 -5.49 4.67
CA GLY A 11 7.66 -5.30 4.96
C GLY A 11 8.42 -4.53 3.87
N LEU A 12 7.72 -4.03 2.84
CA LEU A 12 8.34 -3.33 1.73
C LEU A 12 8.57 -1.85 2.05
N SER A 13 9.59 -1.26 1.42
CA SER A 13 9.80 0.17 1.46
C SER A 13 8.70 0.88 0.65
N GLN A 14 8.60 2.19 0.81
CA GLN A 14 7.66 2.98 0.01
C GLN A 14 7.92 2.79 -1.48
N ALA A 15 9.19 2.84 -1.88
CA ALA A 15 9.55 2.70 -3.28
C ALA A 15 9.17 1.33 -3.83
N ASN A 16 9.49 0.26 -3.10
CA ASN A 16 9.18 -1.09 -3.54
C ASN A 16 7.70 -1.38 -3.51
N PHE A 17 6.99 -0.89 -2.50
CA PHE A 17 5.54 -1.04 -2.43
C PHE A 17 4.85 -0.36 -3.62
N GLY A 18 5.30 0.86 -3.93
CA GLY A 18 4.76 1.59 -5.07
C GLY A 18 5.03 0.88 -6.39
N LYS A 19 6.25 0.38 -6.56
CA LYS A 19 6.63 -0.34 -7.78
C LYS A 19 5.77 -1.59 -7.95
N LYS A 20 5.57 -2.35 -6.88
CA LYS A 20 4.77 -3.56 -6.93
C LYS A 20 3.31 -3.28 -7.29
N ASN A 21 2.77 -2.17 -6.82
CA ASN A 21 1.36 -1.85 -6.99
C ASN A 21 1.09 -0.81 -8.09
N ASN A 22 2.12 -0.44 -8.85
CA ASN A 22 2.00 0.58 -9.91
C ASN A 22 1.51 1.93 -9.38
N ILE A 23 1.98 2.30 -8.20
CA ILE A 23 1.65 3.59 -7.59
C ILE A 23 2.93 4.40 -7.47
N PRO A 24 2.95 5.66 -7.95
CA PRO A 24 4.14 6.50 -7.78
C PRO A 24 4.50 6.63 -6.30
N VAL A 25 5.80 6.55 -6.00
CA VAL A 25 6.25 6.64 -4.61
C VAL A 25 5.81 7.94 -3.95
N ARG A 26 5.77 9.02 -4.73
CA ARG A 26 5.32 10.31 -4.23
C ARG A 26 3.88 10.27 -3.74
N THR A 27 3.03 9.54 -4.46
CA THR A 27 1.64 9.37 -4.06
C THR A 27 1.55 8.62 -2.73
N ILE A 28 2.36 7.57 -2.57
CA ILE A 28 2.39 6.82 -1.32
C ILE A 28 2.87 7.72 -0.17
N GLN A 29 3.90 8.52 -0.41
CA GLN A 29 4.39 9.46 0.59
C GLN A 29 3.32 10.46 1.00
N ASP A 30 2.58 11.00 0.03
CA ASP A 30 1.51 11.95 0.30
C ASP A 30 0.39 11.30 1.13
N TRP A 31 0.05 10.06 0.82
CA TRP A 31 -0.96 9.32 1.57
C TRP A 31 -0.50 9.02 2.99
N GLU A 32 0.76 8.64 3.18
CA GLU A 32 1.28 8.29 4.50
C GLU A 32 1.49 9.50 5.40
N THR A 33 1.74 10.66 4.80
CA THR A 33 1.89 11.91 5.56
C THR A 33 0.57 12.67 5.69
N GLU A 34 -0.51 12.11 5.17
CA GLU A 34 -1.84 12.70 5.20
C GLU A 34 -1.94 14.00 4.42
N LYS A 35 -0.99 14.26 3.53
CA LYS A 35 -1.06 15.40 2.63
C LYS A 35 -2.20 15.24 1.63
N ARG A 36 -2.49 13.99 1.25
CA ARG A 36 -3.62 13.61 0.44
C ARG A 36 -4.22 12.35 1.04
N ASN A 37 -5.51 12.14 0.84
CA ASN A 37 -6.18 10.94 1.30
C ASN A 37 -6.54 10.06 0.11
N PRO A 38 -6.17 8.78 0.15
CA PRO A 38 -6.60 7.87 -0.91
C PRO A 38 -8.10 7.62 -0.81
N PRO A 39 -8.77 7.37 -1.95
CA PRO A 39 -10.17 6.97 -1.92
C PRO A 39 -10.34 5.68 -1.10
N ALA A 40 -11.49 5.55 -0.44
CA ALA A 40 -11.74 4.39 0.41
C ALA A 40 -11.63 3.08 -0.38
N TYR A 41 -12.13 3.05 -1.62
CA TYR A 41 -12.07 1.82 -2.42
C TYR A 41 -10.62 1.42 -2.75
N VAL A 42 -9.71 2.39 -2.86
CA VAL A 42 -8.30 2.09 -3.12
C VAL A 42 -7.70 1.38 -1.90
N ILE A 43 -8.00 1.88 -0.71
CA ILE A 43 -7.53 1.25 0.53
C ILE A 43 -8.06 -0.18 0.65
N GLU A 44 -9.33 -0.38 0.36
CA GLU A 44 -9.94 -1.72 0.42
C GLU A 44 -9.29 -2.68 -0.57
N LEU A 45 -9.06 -2.22 -1.80
CA LEU A 45 -8.43 -3.05 -2.82
C LEU A 45 -6.99 -3.39 -2.47
N LEU A 46 -6.24 -2.41 -1.95
CA LEU A 46 -4.86 -2.65 -1.55
C LEU A 46 -4.78 -3.61 -0.37
N GLU A 47 -5.65 -3.46 0.60
CA GLU A 47 -5.69 -4.36 1.74
C GLU A 47 -5.98 -5.79 1.28
N PHE A 48 -6.97 -5.95 0.42
CA PHE A 48 -7.33 -7.26 -0.12
C PHE A 48 -6.15 -7.88 -0.85
N ARG A 49 -5.50 -7.11 -1.73
CA ARG A 49 -4.38 -7.60 -2.50
C ARG A 49 -3.19 -7.98 -1.61
N VAL A 50 -2.88 -7.15 -0.63
CA VAL A 50 -1.77 -7.42 0.28
C VAL A 50 -2.04 -8.68 1.09
N ARG A 51 -3.24 -8.85 1.61
CA ARG A 51 -3.59 -10.05 2.37
C ARG A 51 -3.53 -11.30 1.50
N TYR A 52 -4.00 -11.17 0.26
CA TYR A 52 -3.93 -12.27 -0.70
C TYR A 52 -2.47 -12.65 -0.98
N ASP A 53 -1.60 -11.66 -1.22
CA ASP A 53 -0.20 -11.91 -1.51
C ASP A 53 0.52 -12.56 -0.33
N ILE A 54 0.23 -12.11 0.89
CA ILE A 54 0.79 -12.71 2.09
C ILE A 54 0.35 -14.16 2.22
N GLU A 55 -0.92 -14.44 1.99
CA GLU A 55 -1.47 -15.78 2.06
C GLU A 55 -0.83 -16.71 1.04
N GLN A 56 -0.49 -16.17 -0.14
CA GLN A 56 0.15 -16.91 -1.22
C GLN A 56 1.68 -16.88 -1.14
N GLU A 57 2.24 -16.25 -0.12
CA GLU A 57 3.68 -16.13 0.07
C GLU A 57 4.39 -15.46 -1.12
N GLN A 58 3.79 -14.42 -1.68
CA GLN A 58 4.33 -13.72 -2.84
C GLN A 58 4.96 -12.37 -2.51
N ILE A 59 5.16 -12.09 -1.25
CA ILE A 59 5.81 -10.85 -0.80
C ILE A 59 7.22 -11.11 -0.31
#